data_683ffd53f98e8ec73d2229560bc15452
#
_entry.id   683ffd53f98e8ec73d2229560bc15452
#
_cell.length_a   1.000
_cell.length_b   1.000
_cell.length_c   1.000
_cell.angle_alpha   90.00
_cell.angle_beta   90.00
_cell.angle_gamma   90.00
#
_symmetry.space_group_name_H-M   'P 1'
#
loop_
_entity.id
_entity.type
_entity.pdbx_description
1 polymer ?
#
loop_
_entity_poly.entity_id
_entity_poly.type
_entity_poly.pdbx_seq_one_letter_code
_entity_poly.pdbx_strand_id
1 'polypeptide(L)'
;MHPSSSENTTVWHGTTILTVRKGGRVVIGGDGQVSIGQTVIKSNAKKVRKLGKGDVIGGFAGATADAFTLFERLESKLEQYPGQLTRAAVELAKDWRTDRYLRRLEAMMIVADKDVSLVLTGTGDVLEPEAGVMAIGSGGNYALAAARALVDTDKDAETIVRRALDIAADICVYTNRNVTIEMLQAD
;
A
#
# COMPACT_ATOMS: atom_id res chain seq x y z
N MET A 1 21.10 -2.87 40.22
CA MET A 1 20.03 -2.37 39.36
C MET A 1 20.65 -1.73 38.13
N HIS A 2 20.69 -2.40 36.99
CA HIS A 2 21.12 -1.79 35.76
C HIS A 2 19.88 -1.18 35.11
N PRO A 3 19.92 0.08 34.65
CA PRO A 3 18.86 0.64 33.85
C PRO A 3 18.89 -0.05 32.48
N SER A 4 17.78 -0.68 32.11
CA SER A 4 17.56 -1.18 30.76
C SER A 4 17.62 0.00 29.80
N SER A 5 18.65 0.05 28.96
CA SER A 5 18.69 0.93 27.80
C SER A 5 17.53 0.52 26.86
N SER A 6 16.44 1.27 26.91
CA SER A 6 15.48 1.25 25.81
C SER A 6 16.20 1.76 24.57
N GLU A 7 16.55 0.87 23.66
CA GLU A 7 16.98 1.25 22.33
C GLU A 7 15.84 2.08 21.71
N ASN A 8 16.10 3.36 21.60
CA ASN A 8 15.22 4.32 20.98
C ASN A 8 15.29 4.08 19.46
N THR A 9 14.70 2.98 19.00
CA THR A 9 14.57 2.73 17.57
C THR A 9 13.69 3.82 17.02
N THR A 10 14.28 4.70 16.22
CA THR A 10 13.57 5.77 15.52
C THR A 10 12.59 5.14 14.55
N VAL A 11 11.31 5.06 14.94
CA VAL A 11 10.26 4.43 14.14
C VAL A 11 9.80 5.42 13.07
N TRP A 12 9.91 5.00 11.82
CA TRP A 12 9.35 5.74 10.68
C TRP A 12 7.85 5.51 10.62
N HIS A 13 7.10 6.59 10.56
CA HIS A 13 5.65 6.56 10.46
C HIS A 13 5.18 7.39 9.27
N GLY A 14 3.98 7.13 8.85
CA GLY A 14 3.30 7.94 7.86
C GLY A 14 3.11 7.20 6.56
N THR A 15 1.97 6.56 6.46
CA THR A 15 1.46 6.05 5.20
C THR A 15 0.01 5.64 5.36
N THR A 16 -0.80 6.00 4.40
CA THR A 16 -2.09 5.37 4.14
C THR A 16 -2.14 5.00 2.68
N ILE A 17 -2.31 3.73 2.38
CA ILE A 17 -2.60 3.23 1.04
C ILE A 17 -3.96 2.57 1.08
N LEU A 18 -4.81 2.90 0.12
CA LEU A 18 -6.16 2.35 -0.04
C LEU A 18 -6.37 1.88 -1.46
N THR A 19 -6.92 0.69 -1.64
CA THR A 19 -7.43 0.20 -2.92
C THR A 19 -8.94 0.04 -2.88
N VAL A 20 -9.59 0.40 -3.98
CA VAL A 20 -11.02 0.16 -4.23
C VAL A 20 -11.21 -0.36 -5.65
N ARG A 21 -11.84 -1.52 -5.77
CA ARG A 21 -12.28 -2.10 -7.05
C ARG A 21 -13.79 -2.01 -7.13
N LYS A 22 -14.31 -1.22 -8.07
CA LYS A 22 -15.73 -0.99 -8.24
C LYS A 22 -16.06 -0.46 -9.64
N GLY A 23 -17.17 -0.91 -10.20
CA GLY A 23 -17.72 -0.35 -11.44
C GLY A 23 -16.78 -0.43 -12.65
N GLY A 24 -16.09 -1.56 -12.83
CA GLY A 24 -15.15 -1.76 -13.93
C GLY A 24 -13.85 -0.94 -13.78
N ARG A 25 -13.50 -0.54 -12.57
CA ARG A 25 -12.23 0.18 -12.25
C ARG A 25 -11.60 -0.36 -10.99
N VAL A 26 -10.27 -0.35 -10.96
CA VAL A 26 -9.49 -0.48 -9.75
C VAL A 26 -8.66 0.79 -9.55
N VAL A 27 -8.72 1.33 -8.34
CA VAL A 27 -8.05 2.57 -7.95
C VAL A 27 -7.19 2.29 -6.72
N ILE A 28 -5.93 2.70 -6.75
CA ILE A 28 -5.06 2.75 -5.57
C ILE A 28 -4.71 4.21 -5.30
N GLY A 29 -4.98 4.65 -4.10
CA GLY A 29 -4.58 5.97 -3.61
C GLY A 29 -3.66 5.87 -2.40
N GLY A 30 -2.79 6.86 -2.25
CA GLY A 30 -1.91 6.99 -1.10
C GLY A 30 -1.67 8.43 -0.71
N ASP A 31 -1.46 8.69 0.58
CA ASP A 31 -1.04 9.98 1.07
C ASP A 31 0.44 10.26 0.80
N GLY A 32 0.91 11.46 1.10
CA GLY A 32 2.30 11.87 0.85
C GLY A 32 3.16 12.04 2.09
N GLN A 33 2.65 11.78 3.29
CA GLN A 33 3.39 12.08 4.52
C GLN A 33 4.43 11.01 4.85
N VAL A 34 5.63 11.46 5.20
CA VAL A 34 6.69 10.67 5.84
C VAL A 34 7.07 11.37 7.13
N SER A 35 7.01 10.65 8.25
CA SER A 35 7.32 11.17 9.58
C SER A 35 8.36 10.30 10.30
N ILE A 36 9.17 10.94 11.12
CA ILE A 36 10.07 10.27 12.07
C ILE A 36 9.62 10.71 13.47
N GLY A 37 9.10 9.76 14.25
CA GLY A 37 8.47 10.11 15.52
C GLY A 37 7.35 11.14 15.30
N GLN A 38 7.46 12.30 15.90
CA GLN A 38 6.48 13.38 15.81
C GLN A 38 6.83 14.46 14.76
N THR A 39 7.86 14.25 13.93
CA THR A 39 8.32 15.23 12.97
C THR A 39 7.98 14.79 11.55
N VAL A 40 7.29 15.66 10.80
CA VAL A 40 7.05 15.47 9.37
C VAL A 40 8.33 15.79 8.60
N ILE A 41 8.91 14.80 7.93
CA ILE A 41 10.13 14.94 7.11
C ILE A 41 9.79 15.29 5.68
N LYS A 42 8.71 14.73 5.14
CA LYS A 42 8.24 14.95 3.78
C LYS A 42 6.71 14.88 3.73
N SER A 43 6.10 15.77 2.95
CA SER A 43 4.65 15.85 2.83
C SER A 43 4.10 15.41 1.47
N ASN A 44 4.94 15.19 0.48
CA ASN A 44 4.56 14.90 -0.91
C ASN A 44 5.27 13.69 -1.51
N ALA A 45 5.54 12.67 -0.70
CA ALA A 45 6.10 11.41 -1.16
C ALA A 45 5.11 10.68 -2.07
N LYS A 46 5.60 10.13 -3.18
CA LYS A 46 4.80 9.29 -4.07
C LYS A 46 4.93 7.84 -3.65
N LYS A 47 3.89 7.31 -3.02
CA LYS A 47 3.83 5.95 -2.47
C LYS A 47 3.04 5.00 -3.36
N VAL A 48 2.40 5.51 -4.40
CA VAL A 48 1.62 4.77 -5.39
C VAL A 48 2.21 4.99 -6.76
N ARG A 49 2.32 3.93 -7.56
CA ARG A 49 2.89 3.99 -8.91
C ARG A 49 2.34 2.91 -9.83
N LYS A 50 2.53 3.12 -11.13
CA LYS A 50 2.38 2.06 -12.13
C LYS A 50 3.63 1.21 -12.18
N LEU A 51 3.46 -0.09 -12.42
CA LEU A 51 4.49 -1.11 -12.48
C LEU A 51 4.37 -1.90 -13.79
N GLY A 52 5.41 -2.65 -14.12
CA GLY A 52 5.46 -3.41 -15.35
C GLY A 52 5.37 -2.48 -16.57
N LYS A 53 4.54 -2.83 -17.53
CA LYS A 53 4.24 -1.99 -18.71
C LYS A 53 3.10 -1.00 -18.49
N GLY A 54 2.74 -0.74 -17.23
CA GLY A 54 1.62 0.13 -16.86
C GLY A 54 0.29 -0.61 -16.68
N ASP A 55 0.31 -1.93 -16.69
CA ASP A 55 -0.82 -2.84 -16.50
C ASP A 55 -1.00 -3.30 -15.04
N VAL A 56 -0.08 -2.92 -14.17
CA VAL A 56 -0.14 -3.11 -12.71
C VAL A 56 -0.01 -1.77 -12.00
N ILE A 57 -0.75 -1.58 -10.94
CA ILE A 57 -0.59 -0.45 -10.01
C ILE A 57 -0.24 -0.98 -8.62
N GLY A 58 0.59 -0.26 -7.90
CA GLY A 58 1.04 -0.67 -6.58
C GLY A 58 1.21 0.47 -5.60
N GLY A 59 0.95 0.19 -4.33
CA GLY A 59 1.18 1.11 -3.22
C GLY A 59 1.90 0.40 -2.08
N PHE A 60 2.72 1.14 -1.35
CA PHE A 60 3.61 0.60 -0.33
C PHE A 60 3.49 1.38 0.99
N ALA A 61 3.42 0.64 2.10
CA ALA A 61 3.48 1.17 3.45
C ALA A 61 4.71 0.61 4.18
N GLY A 62 5.63 1.49 4.60
CA GLY A 62 6.89 1.16 5.24
C GLY A 62 7.95 2.22 4.98
N ALA A 63 9.21 1.91 5.27
CA ALA A 63 10.32 2.83 5.00
C ALA A 63 10.54 3.01 3.49
N THR A 64 10.85 4.24 3.07
CA THR A 64 10.97 4.59 1.64
C THR A 64 12.03 3.79 0.90
N ALA A 65 13.18 3.51 1.56
CA ALA A 65 14.25 2.70 0.96
C ALA A 65 13.79 1.27 0.68
N ASP A 66 12.97 0.71 1.56
CA ASP A 66 12.41 -0.64 1.45
C ASP A 66 11.39 -0.72 0.31
N ALA A 67 10.62 0.36 0.09
CA ALA A 67 9.67 0.47 -1.00
C ALA A 67 10.33 0.28 -2.36
N PHE A 68 11.44 0.95 -2.62
CA PHE A 68 12.17 0.84 -3.88
C PHE A 68 12.63 -0.58 -4.14
N THR A 69 13.24 -1.22 -3.16
CA THR A 69 13.72 -2.61 -3.28
C THR A 69 12.58 -3.57 -3.59
N LEU A 70 11.46 -3.45 -2.90
CA LEU A 70 10.31 -4.34 -3.11
C LEU A 70 9.61 -4.10 -4.45
N PHE A 71 9.50 -2.86 -4.90
CA PHE A 71 8.97 -2.56 -6.21
C PHE A 71 9.87 -3.10 -7.33
N GLU A 72 11.19 -2.94 -7.24
CA GLU A 72 12.14 -3.51 -8.20
C GLU A 72 12.05 -5.04 -8.27
N ARG A 73 11.94 -5.69 -7.10
CA ARG A 73 11.75 -7.14 -7.03
C ARG A 73 10.42 -7.58 -7.66
N LEU A 74 9.33 -6.83 -7.41
CA LEU A 74 8.06 -7.13 -8.04
C LEU A 74 8.12 -6.97 -9.56
N GLU A 75 8.73 -5.90 -10.07
CA GLU A 75 8.88 -5.68 -11.51
C GLU A 75 9.65 -6.82 -12.17
N SER A 76 10.72 -7.30 -11.55
CA SER A 76 11.45 -8.49 -12.01
C SER A 76 10.55 -9.74 -12.07
N LYS A 77 9.65 -9.93 -11.10
CA LYS A 77 8.68 -11.04 -11.14
C LYS A 77 7.61 -10.85 -12.21
N LEU A 78 7.16 -9.62 -12.44
CA LEU A 78 6.20 -9.33 -13.51
C LEU A 78 6.80 -9.58 -14.91
N GLU A 79 8.09 -9.32 -15.09
CA GLU A 79 8.81 -9.68 -16.32
C GLU A 79 8.93 -11.20 -16.52
N GLN A 80 9.15 -11.96 -15.43
CA GLN A 80 9.20 -13.42 -15.47
C GLN A 80 7.83 -14.06 -15.71
N TYR A 81 6.76 -13.45 -15.22
CA TYR A 81 5.40 -13.97 -15.27
C TYR A 81 4.43 -12.93 -15.86
N PRO A 82 4.59 -12.57 -17.15
CA PRO A 82 3.78 -11.52 -17.76
C PRO A 82 2.29 -11.85 -17.75
N GLY A 83 1.46 -10.88 -17.34
CA GLY A 83 0.02 -11.04 -17.22
C GLY A 83 -0.45 -11.98 -16.08
N GLN A 84 0.44 -12.36 -15.16
CA GLN A 84 0.15 -13.28 -14.05
C GLN A 84 0.48 -12.61 -12.70
N LEU A 85 -0.24 -11.55 -12.35
CA LEU A 85 0.03 -10.79 -11.12
C LEU A 85 0.04 -11.67 -9.87
N THR A 86 -0.95 -12.55 -9.71
CA THR A 86 -1.02 -13.44 -8.54
C THR A 86 0.24 -14.30 -8.41
N ARG A 87 0.73 -14.86 -9.51
CA ARG A 87 1.97 -15.66 -9.50
C ARG A 87 3.18 -14.81 -9.16
N ALA A 88 3.32 -13.64 -9.78
CA ALA A 88 4.41 -12.70 -9.49
C ALA A 88 4.41 -12.28 -8.01
N ALA A 89 3.24 -12.00 -7.44
CA ALA A 89 3.06 -11.64 -6.05
C ALA A 89 3.44 -12.78 -5.09
N VAL A 90 3.02 -14.01 -5.38
CA VAL A 90 3.38 -15.20 -4.58
C VAL A 90 4.88 -15.45 -4.60
N GLU A 91 5.51 -15.35 -5.76
CA GLU A 91 6.97 -15.53 -5.88
C GLU A 91 7.75 -14.40 -5.16
N LEU A 92 7.26 -13.16 -5.21
CA LEU A 92 7.81 -12.08 -4.40
C LEU A 92 7.65 -12.34 -2.90
N ALA A 93 6.49 -12.80 -2.45
CA ALA A 93 6.24 -13.09 -1.04
C ALA A 93 7.14 -14.22 -0.51
N LYS A 94 7.42 -15.24 -1.32
CA LYS A 94 8.41 -16.28 -0.99
C LYS A 94 9.80 -15.70 -0.83
N ASP A 95 10.25 -14.87 -1.77
CA ASP A 95 11.55 -14.20 -1.69
C ASP A 95 11.61 -13.29 -0.45
N TRP A 96 10.56 -12.52 -0.20
CA TRP A 96 10.48 -11.62 0.96
C TRP A 96 10.65 -12.36 2.29
N ARG A 97 9.97 -13.48 2.42
CA ARG A 97 10.04 -14.32 3.62
C ARG A 97 11.41 -14.98 3.81
N THR A 98 12.08 -15.39 2.74
CA THR A 98 13.29 -16.24 2.78
C THR A 98 14.60 -15.46 2.59
N ASP A 99 14.56 -14.32 1.91
CA ASP A 99 15.73 -13.47 1.72
C ASP A 99 16.19 -12.85 3.06
N ARG A 100 17.49 -12.96 3.33
CA ARG A 100 18.08 -12.50 4.60
C ARG A 100 17.87 -10.99 4.84
N TYR A 101 17.84 -10.20 3.79
CA TYR A 101 17.66 -8.75 3.86
C TYR A 101 16.18 -8.37 3.84
N LEU A 102 15.41 -8.89 2.89
CA LEU A 102 14.00 -8.56 2.73
C LEU A 102 13.15 -8.94 3.94
N ARG A 103 13.40 -10.10 4.56
CA ARG A 103 12.60 -10.59 5.71
C ARG A 103 12.65 -9.68 6.95
N ARG A 104 13.58 -8.72 6.99
CA ARG A 104 13.70 -7.74 8.07
C ARG A 104 12.84 -6.49 7.83
N LEU A 105 12.24 -6.37 6.65
CA LEU A 105 11.43 -5.22 6.28
C LEU A 105 10.04 -5.35 6.90
N GLU A 106 9.71 -4.45 7.81
CA GLU A 106 8.37 -4.28 8.34
C GLU A 106 7.57 -3.41 7.37
N ALA A 107 6.96 -4.05 6.40
CA ALA A 107 6.28 -3.38 5.33
C ALA A 107 5.07 -4.17 4.83
N MET A 108 4.18 -3.48 4.14
CA MET A 108 3.06 -4.05 3.42
C MET A 108 2.95 -3.42 2.04
N MET A 109 2.44 -4.17 1.10
CA MET A 109 2.22 -3.71 -0.26
C MET A 109 0.82 -4.07 -0.73
N ILE A 110 0.16 -3.16 -1.43
CA ILE A 110 -1.05 -3.44 -2.21
C ILE A 110 -0.66 -3.37 -3.68
N VAL A 111 -1.08 -4.36 -4.45
CA VAL A 111 -0.90 -4.39 -5.91
C VAL A 111 -2.21 -4.79 -6.58
N ALA A 112 -2.47 -4.25 -7.75
CA ALA A 112 -3.65 -4.59 -8.52
C ALA A 112 -3.38 -4.53 -10.02
N ASP A 113 -4.03 -5.42 -10.77
CA ASP A 113 -4.19 -5.34 -12.21
C ASP A 113 -5.70 -5.27 -12.57
N LYS A 114 -6.04 -5.46 -13.83
CA LYS A 114 -7.44 -5.44 -14.29
C LYS A 114 -8.31 -6.53 -13.62
N ASP A 115 -7.73 -7.66 -13.24
CA ASP A 115 -8.44 -8.84 -12.75
C ASP A 115 -8.45 -8.96 -11.22
N VAL A 116 -7.34 -8.66 -10.54
CA VAL A 116 -7.16 -8.95 -9.11
C VAL A 116 -6.51 -7.80 -8.36
N SER A 117 -6.85 -7.68 -7.07
CA SER A 117 -6.15 -6.84 -6.10
C SER A 117 -5.58 -7.74 -5.01
N LEU A 118 -4.34 -7.50 -4.59
CA LEU A 118 -3.63 -8.33 -3.61
C LEU A 118 -2.94 -7.48 -2.56
N VAL A 119 -2.93 -7.97 -1.33
CA VAL A 119 -2.10 -7.45 -0.22
C VAL A 119 -0.98 -8.43 0.04
N LEU A 120 0.25 -7.93 0.06
CA LEU A 120 1.45 -8.69 0.38
C LEU A 120 2.02 -8.19 1.71
N THR A 121 2.45 -9.12 2.56
CA THR A 121 3.09 -8.82 3.84
C THR A 121 4.49 -9.39 3.93
N GLY A 122 5.31 -8.83 4.82
CA GLY A 122 6.66 -9.32 5.08
C GLY A 122 6.73 -10.72 5.69
N THR A 123 5.62 -11.24 6.18
CA THR A 123 5.47 -12.62 6.68
C THR A 123 5.24 -13.64 5.57
N GLY A 124 5.09 -13.18 4.34
CA GLY A 124 4.89 -14.02 3.16
C GLY A 124 3.44 -14.28 2.80
N ASP A 125 2.51 -13.54 3.41
CA ASP A 125 1.08 -13.66 3.08
C ASP A 125 0.77 -12.91 1.79
N VAL A 126 -0.11 -13.51 0.98
CA VAL A 126 -0.73 -12.89 -0.19
C VAL A 126 -2.22 -13.06 -0.05
N LEU A 127 -2.94 -11.96 0.13
CA LEU A 127 -4.36 -11.94 0.44
C LEU A 127 -5.13 -11.16 -0.62
N GLU A 128 -6.27 -11.68 -1.03
CA GLU A 128 -7.23 -10.94 -1.84
C GLU A 128 -8.23 -10.21 -0.92
N PRO A 129 -8.46 -8.89 -1.09
CA PRO A 129 -9.38 -8.13 -0.24
C PRO A 129 -10.83 -8.57 -0.41
N GLU A 130 -11.56 -8.67 0.69
CA GLU A 130 -13.01 -8.81 0.65
C GLU A 130 -13.67 -7.56 0.08
N ALA A 131 -14.74 -7.73 -0.68
CA ALA A 131 -15.51 -6.64 -1.29
C ALA A 131 -14.68 -5.65 -2.13
N GLY A 132 -13.49 -6.06 -2.59
CA GLY A 132 -12.62 -5.22 -3.42
C GLY A 132 -12.02 -4.00 -2.72
N VAL A 133 -12.05 -3.93 -1.40
CA VAL A 133 -11.58 -2.79 -0.60
C VAL A 133 -10.55 -3.24 0.43
N MET A 134 -9.36 -2.62 0.41
CA MET A 134 -8.33 -2.83 1.42
C MET A 134 -7.47 -1.60 1.62
N ALA A 135 -6.99 -1.42 2.85
CA ALA A 135 -6.05 -0.36 3.17
C ALA A 135 -4.91 -0.87 4.06
N ILE A 136 -3.76 -0.23 3.96
CA ILE A 136 -2.56 -0.53 4.75
C ILE A 136 -1.92 0.76 5.27
N GLY A 137 -1.05 0.63 6.26
CA GLY A 137 -0.31 1.72 6.86
C GLY A 137 -1.00 2.33 8.08
N SER A 138 -0.40 3.40 8.62
CA SER A 138 -0.82 4.04 9.89
C SER A 138 -2.27 4.55 9.87
N GLY A 139 -2.72 5.12 8.77
CA GLY A 139 -4.11 5.57 8.59
C GLY A 139 -5.02 4.52 7.93
N GLY A 140 -4.50 3.33 7.66
CA GLY A 140 -5.18 2.29 6.88
C GLY A 140 -6.54 1.88 7.45
N ASN A 141 -6.64 1.67 8.75
CA ASN A 141 -7.90 1.25 9.36
C ASN A 141 -9.01 2.31 9.23
N TYR A 142 -8.66 3.59 9.30
CA TYR A 142 -9.62 4.69 9.12
C TYR A 142 -10.08 4.79 7.66
N ALA A 143 -9.14 4.71 6.72
CA ALA A 143 -9.44 4.69 5.29
C ALA A 143 -10.28 3.46 4.90
N LEU A 144 -9.95 2.28 5.43
CA LEU A 144 -10.70 1.04 5.19
C LEU A 144 -12.13 1.15 5.69
N ALA A 145 -12.34 1.60 6.92
CA ALA A 145 -13.68 1.76 7.51
C ALA A 145 -14.52 2.75 6.69
N ALA A 146 -13.94 3.90 6.30
CA ALA A 146 -14.61 4.90 5.48
C ALA A 146 -14.95 4.34 4.08
N ALA A 147 -14.02 3.66 3.42
CA ALA A 147 -14.25 3.09 2.10
C ALA A 147 -15.30 1.96 2.12
N ARG A 148 -15.32 1.11 3.15
CA ARG A 148 -16.35 0.07 3.31
C ARG A 148 -17.74 0.67 3.52
N ALA A 149 -17.85 1.80 4.21
CA ALA A 149 -19.13 2.51 4.36
C ALA A 149 -19.61 3.14 3.05
N LEU A 150 -18.72 3.43 2.11
CA LEU A 150 -19.02 4.11 0.85
C LEU A 150 -19.14 3.17 -0.36
N VAL A 151 -18.63 1.94 -0.27
CA VAL A 151 -18.55 1.03 -1.42
C VAL A 151 -19.91 0.65 -1.99
N ASP A 152 -20.93 0.59 -1.15
CA ASP A 152 -22.32 0.26 -1.56
C ASP A 152 -23.14 1.51 -1.98
N THR A 153 -22.54 2.69 -1.99
CA THR A 153 -23.18 3.92 -2.46
C THR A 153 -23.06 4.05 -3.98
N ASP A 154 -23.65 5.09 -4.56
CA ASP A 154 -23.56 5.45 -5.97
C ASP A 154 -22.22 6.05 -6.42
N LYS A 155 -21.30 6.30 -5.47
CA LYS A 155 -19.99 6.88 -5.74
C LYS A 155 -19.09 5.93 -6.53
N ASP A 156 -18.32 6.49 -7.45
CA ASP A 156 -17.31 5.72 -8.19
C ASP A 156 -16.06 5.41 -7.31
N ALA A 157 -15.22 4.50 -7.79
CA ALA A 157 -14.05 4.03 -7.06
C ALA A 157 -13.08 5.16 -6.70
N GLU A 158 -12.83 6.11 -7.59
CA GLU A 158 -11.92 7.24 -7.33
C GLU A 158 -12.47 8.17 -6.26
N THR A 159 -13.75 8.52 -6.33
CA THR A 159 -14.42 9.36 -5.32
C THR A 159 -14.37 8.71 -3.95
N ILE A 160 -14.57 7.39 -3.85
CA ILE A 160 -14.47 6.64 -2.60
C ILE A 160 -13.06 6.72 -2.04
N VAL A 161 -12.03 6.47 -2.88
CA VAL A 161 -10.62 6.52 -2.46
C VAL A 161 -10.27 7.91 -1.93
N ARG A 162 -10.61 8.97 -2.66
CA ARG A 162 -10.33 10.36 -2.24
C ARG A 162 -11.01 10.70 -0.92
N ARG A 163 -12.29 10.36 -0.78
CA ARG A 163 -13.05 10.66 0.42
C ARG A 163 -12.57 9.87 1.64
N ALA A 164 -12.24 8.60 1.46
CA ALA A 164 -11.74 7.76 2.54
C ALA A 164 -10.34 8.18 3.01
N LEU A 165 -9.44 8.58 2.10
CA LEU A 165 -8.13 9.13 2.45
C LEU A 165 -8.24 10.49 3.15
N ASP A 166 -9.19 11.33 2.76
CA ASP A 166 -9.47 12.61 3.42
C ASP A 166 -9.94 12.39 4.86
N ILE A 167 -10.85 11.44 5.09
CA ILE A 167 -11.29 11.05 6.43
C ILE A 167 -10.13 10.49 7.26
N ALA A 168 -9.29 9.65 6.68
CA ALA A 168 -8.10 9.14 7.37
C ALA A 168 -7.16 10.27 7.79
N ALA A 169 -6.99 11.29 6.95
CA ALA A 169 -6.16 12.47 7.24
C ALA A 169 -6.75 13.36 8.35
N ASP A 170 -8.07 13.38 8.54
CA ASP A 170 -8.70 14.06 9.65
C ASP A 170 -8.43 13.40 11.01
N ILE A 171 -8.20 12.08 11.02
CA ILE A 171 -8.15 11.28 12.25
C ILE A 171 -6.70 10.91 12.61
N CYS A 172 -5.89 10.51 11.61
CA CYS A 172 -4.55 10.00 11.80
C CYS A 172 -3.50 11.09 11.59
N VAL A 173 -2.71 11.37 12.63
CA VAL A 173 -1.63 12.39 12.58
C VAL A 173 -0.48 12.01 11.63
N TYR A 174 -0.39 10.74 11.22
CA TYR A 174 0.66 10.22 10.35
C TYR A 174 0.28 10.18 8.86
N THR A 175 -0.82 10.80 8.48
CA THR A 175 -1.27 10.87 7.09
C THR A 175 -1.74 12.27 6.74
N ASN A 176 -1.63 12.66 5.47
CA ASN A 176 -2.02 13.99 5.01
C ASN A 176 -2.91 13.93 3.76
N ARG A 177 -3.29 15.12 3.26
CA ARG A 177 -4.18 15.28 2.10
C ARG A 177 -3.45 15.40 0.75
N ASN A 178 -2.13 15.24 0.72
CA ASN A 178 -1.37 15.19 -0.52
C ASN A 178 -1.48 13.79 -1.13
N VAL A 179 -2.53 13.56 -1.89
CA VAL A 179 -2.89 12.23 -2.39
C VAL A 179 -2.37 12.01 -3.79
N THR A 180 -1.70 10.88 -4.00
CA THR A 180 -1.38 10.32 -5.33
C THR A 180 -2.35 9.19 -5.64
N ILE A 181 -2.90 9.18 -6.85
CA ILE A 181 -3.84 8.14 -7.31
C ILE A 181 -3.34 7.54 -8.62
N GLU A 182 -3.42 6.22 -8.71
CA GLU A 182 -3.30 5.46 -9.94
C GLU A 182 -4.54 4.60 -10.13
N MET A 183 -4.94 4.40 -11.40
CA MET A 183 -6.11 3.62 -11.74
C MET A 183 -5.91 2.81 -13.01
N LEU A 184 -6.64 1.69 -13.08
CA LEU A 184 -6.76 0.84 -14.27
C LEU A 184 -8.23 0.55 -14.52
N GLN A 185 -8.57 0.31 -15.79
CA GLN A 185 -9.83 -0.35 -16.14
C GLN A 185 -9.75 -1.80 -15.66
N ALA A 186 -10.82 -2.26 -15.02
CA ALA A 186 -10.98 -3.63 -14.55
C ALA A 186 -12.03 -4.32 -15.43
N ASP A 187 -11.86 -5.60 -15.64
CA ASP A 187 -12.86 -6.42 -16.36
C ASP A 187 -14.04 -6.75 -15.45
#